data_97da602c940a713861b833d5d4cc94ca
#
_entry.id   97da602c940a713861b833d5d4cc94ca
#
_cell.length_a   1.000
_cell.length_b   1.000
_cell.length_c   1.000
_cell.angle_alpha   90.00
_cell.angle_beta   90.00
_cell.angle_gamma   90.00
#
_symmetry.space_group_name_H-M   'P 1'
#
loop_
_entity.id
_entity.type
_entity.pdbx_description
1 polymer ?
#
loop_
_entity_poly.entity_id
_entity_poly.type
_entity_poly.pdbx_seq_one_letter_code
_entity_poly.pdbx_strand_id
1 'polypeptide(L)'
;MASLLNEDSLMEKDSGTAAAVAVIMLLAVIMLAAGVWAAVVLPAEAEEAREAEIAQAKTALEDTVFLLDALSDVSFAAETTVFTALPAGTIQTKTLGMLKTGNGHTVPLTSLTCSGFGGTALGISAGGVWRKDGGDAAWNLFPKTAYETGHLAISLPVFTRDVSYGSSEMIPLGFQHLSTGKYKETGEYLFLTVASSESWVLDLWETVFAEAVFSAEGRLHAEISRNSESVQAVFTADAGMLTVSVEEKHYAVFAGGKS
;
A
#
# COMPACT_ATOMS: atom_id res chain seq x y z
N MET A 1 18.51 81.77 -35.67
CA MET A 1 18.10 80.51 -36.34
C MET A 1 18.92 79.29 -35.79
N ALA A 2 18.95 79.08 -34.48
CA ALA A 2 19.79 78.12 -33.82
C ALA A 2 19.15 77.51 -32.58
N SER A 3 17.79 77.43 -32.50
CA SER A 3 17.08 76.94 -31.29
C SER A 3 16.13 75.77 -31.56
N LEU A 4 15.97 75.29 -32.80
CA LEU A 4 15.03 74.19 -33.16
C LEU A 4 15.65 72.81 -33.31
N LEU A 5 16.99 72.74 -33.28
CA LEU A 5 17.68 71.44 -33.53
C LEU A 5 17.95 70.62 -32.22
N ASN A 6 17.60 71.15 -31.04
CA ASN A 6 17.95 70.48 -29.78
C ASN A 6 16.73 69.77 -29.11
N GLU A 7 15.50 70.04 -29.54
CA GLU A 7 14.30 69.39 -28.95
C GLU A 7 14.03 68.01 -29.57
N ASP A 8 14.28 67.79 -30.87
CA ASP A 8 14.10 66.49 -31.50
C ASP A 8 15.08 65.45 -30.97
N SER A 9 16.32 65.83 -30.63
CA SER A 9 17.31 64.94 -30.06
C SER A 9 17.01 64.48 -28.61
N LEU A 10 16.30 65.32 -27.85
CA LEU A 10 15.84 64.94 -26.50
C LEU A 10 14.62 64.03 -26.51
N MET A 11 13.67 64.24 -27.46
CA MET A 11 12.50 63.36 -27.63
C MET A 11 12.88 61.99 -28.14
N GLU A 12 13.84 61.87 -29.01
CA GLU A 12 14.32 60.55 -29.54
C GLU A 12 15.06 59.77 -28.47
N LYS A 13 15.75 60.45 -27.55
CA LYS A 13 16.48 59.82 -26.45
C LYS A 13 15.51 59.34 -25.33
N ASP A 14 14.42 60.06 -25.08
CA ASP A 14 13.40 59.67 -24.08
C ASP A 14 12.54 58.52 -24.58
N SER A 15 12.26 58.40 -25.91
CA SER A 15 11.52 57.28 -26.46
C SER A 15 12.34 55.95 -26.40
N GLY A 16 13.65 56.02 -26.57
CA GLY A 16 14.54 54.87 -26.45
C GLY A 16 14.65 54.35 -25.01
N THR A 17 14.70 55.25 -24.02
CA THR A 17 14.71 54.91 -22.61
C THR A 17 13.36 54.31 -22.13
N ALA A 18 12.25 54.87 -22.59
CA ALA A 18 10.92 54.35 -22.26
C ALA A 18 10.69 52.95 -22.84
N ALA A 19 11.16 52.68 -24.07
CA ALA A 19 11.09 51.33 -24.68
C ALA A 19 11.96 50.33 -23.92
N ALA A 20 13.18 50.70 -23.51
CA ALA A 20 14.04 49.85 -22.71
C ALA A 20 13.44 49.53 -21.33
N VAL A 21 12.85 50.50 -20.64
CA VAL A 21 12.15 50.29 -19.38
C VAL A 21 10.94 49.38 -19.54
N ALA A 22 10.16 49.54 -20.63
CA ALA A 22 9.01 48.68 -20.90
C ALA A 22 9.43 47.19 -21.13
N VAL A 23 10.53 46.95 -21.83
CA VAL A 23 11.09 45.58 -22.02
C VAL A 23 11.57 45.01 -20.72
N ILE A 24 12.28 45.77 -19.89
CA ILE A 24 12.73 45.31 -18.56
C ILE A 24 11.55 44.95 -17.65
N MET A 25 10.51 45.80 -17.64
CA MET A 25 9.27 45.56 -16.87
C MET A 25 8.56 44.28 -17.39
N LEU A 26 8.45 44.10 -18.68
CA LEU A 26 7.86 42.90 -19.28
C LEU A 26 8.64 41.62 -18.89
N LEU A 27 9.97 41.69 -18.99
CA LEU A 27 10.82 40.55 -18.57
C LEU A 27 10.67 40.29 -17.06
N ALA A 28 10.60 41.31 -16.23
CA ALA A 28 10.38 41.14 -14.79
C ALA A 28 9.04 40.43 -14.51
N VAL A 29 7.97 40.84 -15.20
CA VAL A 29 6.65 40.18 -15.05
C VAL A 29 6.69 38.72 -15.52
N ILE A 30 7.36 38.42 -16.66
CA ILE A 30 7.52 37.03 -17.15
C ILE A 30 8.32 36.21 -16.16
N MET A 31 9.42 36.73 -15.61
CA MET A 31 10.23 36.01 -14.62
C MET A 31 9.47 35.78 -13.31
N LEU A 32 8.65 36.74 -12.89
CA LEU A 32 7.81 36.60 -11.70
C LEU A 32 6.70 35.56 -11.92
N ALA A 33 6.04 35.59 -13.08
CA ALA A 33 5.04 34.58 -13.45
C ALA A 33 5.66 33.17 -13.55
N ALA A 34 6.84 33.04 -14.18
CA ALA A 34 7.57 31.78 -14.25
C ALA A 34 8.02 31.29 -12.86
N GLY A 35 8.44 32.21 -11.98
CA GLY A 35 8.79 31.87 -10.59
C GLY A 35 7.59 31.37 -9.78
N VAL A 36 6.43 31.99 -9.92
CA VAL A 36 5.19 31.53 -9.28
C VAL A 36 4.77 30.19 -9.84
N TRP A 37 4.82 30.00 -11.15
CA TRP A 37 4.54 28.72 -11.79
C TRP A 37 5.44 27.61 -11.25
N ALA A 38 6.75 27.83 -11.22
CA ALA A 38 7.72 26.83 -10.76
C ALA A 38 7.60 26.54 -9.24
N ALA A 39 7.20 27.52 -8.44
CA ALA A 39 7.11 27.36 -6.99
C ALA A 39 5.76 26.79 -6.50
N VAL A 40 4.68 26.99 -7.24
CA VAL A 40 3.32 26.65 -6.78
C VAL A 40 2.65 25.63 -7.70
N VAL A 41 2.65 25.86 -9.01
CA VAL A 41 1.88 25.03 -9.94
C VAL A 41 2.57 23.68 -10.20
N LEU A 42 3.86 23.68 -10.49
CA LEU A 42 4.59 22.44 -10.74
C LEU A 42 4.57 21.45 -9.56
N PRO A 43 4.76 21.89 -8.29
CA PRO A 43 4.64 20.97 -7.16
C PRO A 43 3.22 20.42 -6.98
N ALA A 44 2.19 21.23 -7.23
CA ALA A 44 0.80 20.80 -7.13
C ALA A 44 0.46 19.75 -8.21
N GLU A 45 0.85 19.98 -9.47
CA GLU A 45 0.67 19.01 -10.56
C GLU A 45 1.43 17.70 -10.30
N ALA A 46 2.66 17.79 -9.75
CA ALA A 46 3.44 16.60 -9.38
C ALA A 46 2.78 15.80 -8.25
N GLU A 47 2.16 16.47 -7.28
CA GLU A 47 1.45 15.82 -6.17
C GLU A 47 0.16 15.15 -6.67
N GLU A 48 -0.62 15.81 -7.54
CA GLU A 48 -1.81 15.22 -8.16
C GLU A 48 -1.46 13.98 -8.98
N ALA A 49 -0.38 14.04 -9.77
CA ALA A 49 0.10 12.89 -10.55
C ALA A 49 0.52 11.72 -9.63
N ARG A 50 1.21 12.03 -8.54
CA ARG A 50 1.62 11.03 -7.53
C ARG A 50 0.42 10.36 -6.85
N GLU A 51 -0.58 11.12 -6.43
CA GLU A 51 -1.79 10.56 -5.81
C GLU A 51 -2.61 9.72 -6.83
N ALA A 52 -2.61 10.09 -8.10
CA ALA A 52 -3.22 9.28 -9.16
C ALA A 52 -2.50 7.93 -9.34
N GLU A 53 -1.17 7.92 -9.31
CA GLU A 53 -0.37 6.68 -9.37
C GLU A 53 -0.62 5.79 -8.13
N ILE A 54 -0.68 6.38 -6.94
CA ILE A 54 -1.03 5.67 -5.69
C ILE A 54 -2.42 5.05 -5.78
N ALA A 55 -3.40 5.80 -6.28
CA ALA A 55 -4.77 5.31 -6.45
C ALA A 55 -4.85 4.15 -7.45
N GLN A 56 -4.10 4.23 -8.56
CA GLN A 56 -3.99 3.15 -9.53
C GLN A 56 -3.34 1.91 -8.93
N ALA A 57 -2.22 2.08 -8.19
CA ALA A 57 -1.55 0.98 -7.51
C ALA A 57 -2.45 0.31 -6.47
N LYS A 58 -3.18 1.11 -5.68
CA LYS A 58 -4.16 0.62 -4.72
C LYS A 58 -5.21 -0.27 -5.40
N THR A 59 -5.87 0.23 -6.44
CA THR A 59 -6.90 -0.53 -7.16
C THR A 59 -6.35 -1.83 -7.72
N ALA A 60 -5.16 -1.79 -8.34
CA ALA A 60 -4.53 -2.99 -8.89
C ALA A 60 -4.16 -4.02 -7.81
N LEU A 61 -3.76 -3.58 -6.61
CA LEU A 61 -3.50 -4.48 -5.47
C LEU A 61 -4.80 -5.06 -4.90
N GLU A 62 -5.87 -4.28 -4.79
CA GLU A 62 -7.19 -4.75 -4.37
C GLU A 62 -7.74 -5.81 -5.34
N ASP A 63 -7.68 -5.56 -6.64
CA ASP A 63 -8.03 -6.54 -7.68
C ASP A 63 -7.18 -7.80 -7.58
N THR A 64 -5.89 -7.65 -7.26
CA THR A 64 -4.99 -8.78 -7.06
C THR A 64 -5.42 -9.65 -5.88
N VAL A 65 -5.87 -9.08 -4.77
CA VAL A 65 -6.40 -9.85 -3.62
C VAL A 65 -7.60 -10.70 -4.04
N PHE A 66 -8.54 -10.14 -4.80
CA PHE A 66 -9.70 -10.89 -5.30
C PHE A 66 -9.28 -12.01 -6.27
N LEU A 67 -8.29 -11.75 -7.14
CA LEU A 67 -7.74 -12.75 -8.04
C LEU A 67 -7.05 -13.90 -7.29
N LEU A 68 -6.27 -13.61 -6.24
CA LEU A 68 -5.63 -14.63 -5.41
C LEU A 68 -6.66 -15.54 -4.72
N ASP A 69 -7.73 -14.96 -4.19
CA ASP A 69 -8.81 -15.74 -3.59
C ASP A 69 -9.49 -16.64 -4.62
N ALA A 70 -9.89 -16.09 -5.78
CA ALA A 70 -10.50 -16.86 -6.85
C ALA A 70 -9.58 -17.99 -7.35
N LEU A 71 -8.27 -17.72 -7.43
CA LEU A 71 -7.27 -18.70 -7.84
C LEU A 71 -7.14 -19.86 -6.85
N SER A 72 -7.33 -19.61 -5.54
CA SER A 72 -7.28 -20.66 -4.51
C SER A 72 -8.54 -21.53 -4.46
N ASP A 73 -9.69 -21.02 -4.93
CA ASP A 73 -10.98 -21.73 -4.88
C ASP A 73 -11.17 -22.69 -6.07
N VAL A 74 -10.39 -22.53 -7.14
CA VAL A 74 -10.50 -23.39 -8.33
C VAL A 74 -9.68 -24.68 -8.15
N SER A 75 -10.36 -25.82 -8.11
CA SER A 75 -9.75 -27.16 -7.90
C SER A 75 -8.71 -27.59 -8.94
N PHE A 76 -8.55 -26.83 -10.03
CA PHE A 76 -7.58 -27.08 -11.12
C PHE A 76 -6.43 -26.08 -11.17
N ALA A 77 -6.25 -25.29 -10.12
CA ALA A 77 -5.40 -24.10 -10.13
C ALA A 77 -3.88 -24.35 -10.13
N ALA A 78 -3.42 -25.58 -9.88
CA ALA A 78 -1.98 -25.86 -9.76
C ALA A 78 -1.13 -25.50 -11.01
N GLU A 79 -1.76 -25.35 -12.18
CA GLU A 79 -1.11 -24.96 -13.43
C GLU A 79 -1.59 -23.59 -13.98
N THR A 80 -2.56 -22.98 -13.31
CA THR A 80 -3.13 -21.71 -13.78
C THR A 80 -2.29 -20.55 -13.25
N THR A 81 -1.76 -19.75 -14.16
CA THR A 81 -1.12 -18.48 -13.82
C THR A 81 -2.05 -17.32 -14.17
N VAL A 82 -2.34 -16.48 -13.20
CA VAL A 82 -3.12 -15.27 -13.39
C VAL A 82 -2.17 -14.08 -13.44
N PHE A 83 -2.42 -13.15 -14.35
CA PHE A 83 -1.61 -11.96 -14.52
C PHE A 83 -2.37 -10.71 -14.10
N THR A 84 -1.66 -9.82 -13.42
CA THR A 84 -2.07 -8.44 -13.16
C THR A 84 -0.95 -7.49 -13.58
N ALA A 85 -1.22 -6.21 -13.60
CA ALA A 85 -0.20 -5.21 -13.90
C ALA A 85 -0.23 -4.13 -12.82
N LEU A 86 0.92 -3.85 -12.23
CA LEU A 86 1.10 -2.74 -11.29
C LEU A 86 1.73 -1.55 -12.02
N PRO A 87 1.46 -0.30 -11.60
CA PRO A 87 2.11 0.87 -12.17
C PRO A 87 3.63 0.82 -11.96
N ALA A 88 4.34 1.72 -12.62
CA ALA A 88 5.77 1.89 -12.49
C ALA A 88 6.20 2.02 -11.01
N GLY A 89 7.37 1.50 -10.68
CA GLY A 89 7.88 1.51 -9.31
C GLY A 89 8.78 0.33 -9.01
N THR A 90 8.94 0.02 -7.73
CA THR A 90 9.67 -1.16 -7.26
C THR A 90 8.71 -2.12 -6.58
N ILE A 91 8.70 -3.36 -7.04
CA ILE A 91 7.91 -4.45 -6.47
C ILE A 91 8.86 -5.42 -5.79
N GLN A 92 8.53 -5.81 -4.57
CA GLN A 92 9.29 -6.82 -3.84
C GLN A 92 8.38 -7.66 -2.94
N THR A 93 8.72 -8.93 -2.78
CA THR A 93 8.19 -9.75 -1.70
C THR A 93 9.04 -9.60 -0.46
N LYS A 94 8.42 -9.49 0.70
CA LYS A 94 9.10 -9.33 1.99
C LYS A 94 8.34 -10.08 3.08
N THR A 95 9.06 -10.72 4.00
CA THR A 95 8.47 -11.21 5.24
C THR A 95 8.39 -10.07 6.23
N LEU A 96 7.18 -9.74 6.67
CA LEU A 96 6.90 -8.65 7.62
C LEU A 96 6.92 -9.11 9.07
N GLY A 97 6.73 -10.42 9.32
CA GLY A 97 6.63 -11.00 10.64
C GLY A 97 6.14 -12.42 10.61
N MET A 98 5.67 -12.91 11.75
CA MET A 98 5.14 -14.26 11.93
C MET A 98 3.84 -14.20 12.72
N LEU A 99 2.80 -14.91 12.26
CA LEU A 99 1.62 -15.23 13.07
C LEU A 99 1.86 -16.55 13.79
N LYS A 100 1.58 -16.59 15.09
CA LYS A 100 1.72 -17.78 15.93
C LYS A 100 0.40 -18.06 16.66
N THR A 101 -0.02 -19.31 16.67
CA THR A 101 -1.18 -19.78 17.44
C THR A 101 -0.77 -20.29 18.83
N GLY A 102 -1.74 -20.52 19.68
CA GLY A 102 -1.53 -21.03 21.05
C GLY A 102 -0.74 -22.31 21.12
N ASN A 103 -0.99 -23.26 20.22
CA ASN A 103 -0.28 -24.54 20.13
C ASN A 103 1.09 -24.45 19.41
N GLY A 104 1.53 -23.24 19.09
CA GLY A 104 2.86 -23.01 18.53
C GLY A 104 2.97 -23.17 17.02
N HIS A 105 1.85 -23.38 16.29
CA HIS A 105 1.87 -23.30 14.82
C HIS A 105 2.23 -21.88 14.39
N THR A 106 3.12 -21.75 13.41
CA THR A 106 3.65 -20.46 12.95
C THR A 106 3.51 -20.30 11.46
N VAL A 107 3.00 -19.14 11.03
CA VAL A 107 2.81 -18.77 9.63
C VAL A 107 3.60 -17.50 9.32
N PRO A 108 4.44 -17.48 8.27
CA PRO A 108 5.12 -16.26 7.86
C PRO A 108 4.11 -15.25 7.29
N LEU A 109 4.16 -14.03 7.79
CA LEU A 109 3.40 -12.90 7.26
C LEU A 109 4.20 -12.28 6.11
N THR A 110 3.99 -12.80 4.92
CA THR A 110 4.63 -12.28 3.72
C THR A 110 3.83 -11.14 3.11
N SER A 111 4.51 -10.24 2.43
CA SER A 111 3.89 -9.12 1.72
C SER A 111 4.46 -9.00 0.32
N LEU A 112 3.59 -8.69 -0.63
CA LEU A 112 3.96 -8.14 -1.92
C LEU A 112 3.87 -6.62 -1.80
N THR A 113 5.00 -5.93 -1.85
CA THR A 113 5.11 -4.50 -1.62
C THR A 113 5.40 -3.77 -2.92
N CYS A 114 4.70 -2.68 -3.17
CA CYS A 114 4.93 -1.74 -4.26
C CYS A 114 5.36 -0.39 -3.66
N SER A 115 6.48 0.16 -4.13
CA SER A 115 7.04 1.43 -3.66
C SER A 115 7.60 2.24 -4.83
N GLY A 116 7.91 3.52 -4.58
CA GLY A 116 8.36 4.45 -5.63
C GLY A 116 7.53 5.72 -5.69
N PHE A 117 6.55 5.87 -4.81
CA PHE A 117 5.58 6.97 -4.79
C PHE A 117 5.96 8.06 -3.78
N GLY A 118 7.19 8.57 -3.84
CA GLY A 118 7.61 9.72 -3.00
C GLY A 118 7.57 9.46 -1.48
N GLY A 119 7.90 8.24 -1.04
CA GLY A 119 7.90 7.84 0.39
C GLY A 119 6.66 7.06 0.82
N THR A 120 5.65 6.93 -0.05
CA THR A 120 4.51 6.04 0.15
C THR A 120 4.85 4.62 -0.33
N ALA A 121 4.42 3.63 0.40
CA ALA A 121 4.44 2.24 0.00
C ALA A 121 3.05 1.62 0.16
N LEU A 122 2.72 0.70 -0.72
CA LEU A 122 1.48 -0.09 -0.71
C LEU A 122 1.85 -1.57 -0.73
N GLY A 123 1.00 -2.43 -0.22
CA GLY A 123 1.25 -3.86 -0.35
C GLY A 123 0.08 -4.74 0.04
N ILE A 124 0.18 -5.99 -0.38
CA ILE A 124 -0.74 -7.06 0.02
C ILE A 124 -0.08 -7.84 1.14
N SER A 125 -0.78 -8.04 2.23
CA SER A 125 -0.40 -8.97 3.30
C SER A 125 -1.65 -9.48 4.00
N ALA A 126 -1.62 -10.71 4.46
CA ALA A 126 -2.76 -11.34 5.17
C ALA A 126 -4.11 -11.27 4.41
N GLY A 127 -4.09 -11.18 3.08
CA GLY A 127 -5.30 -11.03 2.27
C GLY A 127 -5.93 -9.64 2.32
N GLY A 128 -5.25 -8.65 2.86
CA GLY A 128 -5.62 -7.24 2.83
C GLY A 128 -4.63 -6.39 2.05
N VAL A 129 -4.99 -5.14 1.78
CA VAL A 129 -4.14 -4.14 1.15
C VAL A 129 -3.82 -3.05 2.17
N TRP A 130 -2.56 -2.81 2.44
CA TRP A 130 -2.09 -1.76 3.34
C TRP A 130 -1.40 -0.62 2.56
N ARG A 131 -1.48 0.59 3.12
CA ARG A 131 -0.72 1.78 2.71
C ARG A 131 0.14 2.24 3.88
N LYS A 132 1.38 2.60 3.59
CA LYS A 132 2.31 3.20 4.56
C LYS A 132 2.83 4.51 4.02
N ASP A 133 2.62 5.59 4.79
CA ASP A 133 3.11 6.94 4.52
C ASP A 133 4.10 7.32 5.63
N GLY A 134 5.39 7.34 5.32
CA GLY A 134 6.44 7.59 6.33
C GLY A 134 6.43 6.55 7.44
N GLY A 135 6.05 6.95 8.66
CA GLY A 135 5.96 6.09 9.86
C GLY A 135 4.62 5.39 10.03
N ASP A 136 3.55 5.95 9.48
CA ASP A 136 2.18 5.51 9.72
C ASP A 136 1.71 4.54 8.64
N ALA A 137 0.96 3.52 9.06
CA ALA A 137 0.37 2.57 8.14
C ALA A 137 -1.11 2.32 8.47
N ALA A 138 -1.90 2.08 7.42
CA ALA A 138 -3.33 1.75 7.55
C ALA A 138 -3.76 0.71 6.51
N TRP A 139 -4.81 -0.03 6.82
CA TRP A 139 -5.46 -0.89 5.85
C TRP A 139 -6.35 -0.08 4.90
N ASN A 140 -6.14 -0.25 3.60
CA ASN A 140 -7.08 0.18 2.57
C ASN A 140 -8.16 -0.87 2.33
N LEU A 141 -7.77 -2.15 2.37
CA LEU A 141 -8.66 -3.30 2.36
C LEU A 141 -8.24 -4.19 3.54
N PHE A 142 -9.17 -4.44 4.46
CA PHE A 142 -8.89 -5.29 5.63
C PHE A 142 -8.67 -6.74 5.21
N PRO A 143 -7.78 -7.47 5.93
CA PRO A 143 -7.66 -8.92 5.82
C PRO A 143 -9.00 -9.61 6.04
N LYS A 144 -9.24 -10.69 5.31
CA LYS A 144 -10.46 -11.48 5.47
C LYS A 144 -10.40 -12.27 6.78
N THR A 145 -11.09 -11.77 7.78
CA THR A 145 -11.42 -12.49 9.00
C THR A 145 -12.92 -12.75 9.00
N ALA A 146 -13.32 -13.95 9.26
CA ALA A 146 -14.73 -14.32 9.36
C ALA A 146 -15.00 -14.98 10.70
N TYR A 147 -16.02 -14.52 11.42
CA TYR A 147 -16.52 -15.17 12.62
C TYR A 147 -17.92 -15.69 12.39
N GLU A 148 -18.10 -16.98 12.54
CA GLU A 148 -19.40 -17.64 12.39
C GLU A 148 -19.57 -18.75 13.44
N THR A 149 -20.59 -18.63 14.28
CA THR A 149 -21.03 -19.64 15.25
C THR A 149 -19.88 -20.28 16.06
N GLY A 150 -19.08 -19.46 16.74
CA GLY A 150 -17.95 -19.94 17.55
C GLY A 150 -16.73 -20.35 16.74
N HIS A 151 -16.64 -19.96 15.49
CA HIS A 151 -15.51 -20.22 14.61
C HIS A 151 -14.95 -18.92 14.02
N LEU A 152 -13.69 -18.61 14.34
CA LEU A 152 -12.92 -17.52 13.76
C LEU A 152 -12.00 -18.08 12.68
N ALA A 153 -12.20 -17.66 11.45
CA ALA A 153 -11.37 -18.04 10.30
C ALA A 153 -10.49 -16.88 9.86
N ILE A 154 -9.22 -17.14 9.59
CA ILE A 154 -8.25 -16.18 9.06
C ILE A 154 -7.60 -16.81 7.83
N SER A 155 -7.64 -16.12 6.70
CA SER A 155 -7.00 -16.56 5.45
C SER A 155 -5.75 -15.72 5.18
N LEU A 156 -4.60 -16.40 4.98
CA LEU A 156 -3.29 -15.79 4.84
C LEU A 156 -2.66 -16.20 3.49
N PRO A 157 -2.55 -15.30 2.51
CA PRO A 157 -1.69 -15.53 1.36
C PRO A 157 -0.22 -15.51 1.81
N VAL A 158 0.52 -16.54 1.40
CA VAL A 158 1.95 -16.69 1.65
C VAL A 158 2.68 -16.69 0.32
N PHE A 159 3.50 -15.67 0.08
CA PHE A 159 4.33 -15.55 -1.12
C PHE A 159 5.64 -16.32 -0.90
N THR A 160 5.85 -17.39 -1.69
CA THR A 160 6.94 -18.35 -1.48
C THR A 160 8.22 -18.01 -2.22
N ARG A 161 8.19 -17.07 -3.15
CA ARG A 161 9.36 -16.62 -3.91
C ARG A 161 9.74 -15.19 -3.56
N ASP A 162 11.05 -14.98 -3.44
CA ASP A 162 11.60 -13.64 -3.37
C ASP A 162 11.58 -12.99 -4.77
N VAL A 163 10.82 -11.93 -4.88
CA VAL A 163 10.74 -11.09 -6.08
C VAL A 163 11.26 -9.71 -5.71
N SER A 164 12.16 -9.19 -6.53
CA SER A 164 12.60 -7.79 -6.47
C SER A 164 12.75 -7.30 -7.90
N TYR A 165 11.87 -6.41 -8.32
CA TYR A 165 11.83 -5.91 -9.70
C TYR A 165 11.43 -4.44 -9.70
N GLY A 166 12.16 -3.63 -10.47
CA GLY A 166 11.87 -2.21 -10.66
C GLY A 166 11.71 -1.86 -12.13
N SER A 167 10.77 -0.99 -12.45
CA SER A 167 10.53 -0.50 -13.80
C SER A 167 9.95 0.91 -13.77
N SER A 168 10.24 1.67 -14.83
CA SER A 168 9.57 2.94 -15.14
C SER A 168 8.27 2.74 -15.94
N GLU A 169 7.95 1.51 -16.30
CA GLU A 169 6.73 1.12 -17.01
C GLU A 169 5.87 0.21 -16.13
N MET A 170 4.66 -0.09 -16.59
CA MET A 170 3.79 -1.05 -15.90
C MET A 170 4.47 -2.40 -15.75
N ILE A 171 4.40 -2.96 -14.55
CA ILE A 171 5.05 -4.22 -14.19
C ILE A 171 4.02 -5.35 -14.26
N PRO A 172 4.12 -6.27 -15.22
CA PRO A 172 3.27 -7.46 -15.22
C PRO A 172 3.69 -8.41 -14.11
N LEU A 173 2.72 -8.86 -13.32
CA LEU A 173 2.88 -9.86 -12.27
C LEU A 173 2.05 -11.10 -12.59
N GLY A 174 2.67 -12.25 -12.47
CA GLY A 174 2.01 -13.55 -12.55
C GLY A 174 1.92 -14.18 -11.16
N PHE A 175 0.81 -14.83 -10.88
CA PHE A 175 0.57 -15.59 -9.64
C PHE A 175 0.13 -17.01 -9.98
N GLN A 176 0.71 -17.96 -9.27
CA GLN A 176 0.35 -19.36 -9.35
C GLN A 176 0.07 -19.88 -7.94
N HIS A 177 -1.11 -20.44 -7.72
CA HIS A 177 -1.41 -21.12 -6.47
C HIS A 177 -0.66 -22.44 -6.39
N LEU A 178 0.05 -22.67 -5.29
CA LEU A 178 0.87 -23.88 -5.10
C LEU A 178 0.18 -24.89 -4.20
N SER A 179 -0.35 -24.43 -3.07
CA SER A 179 -0.99 -25.29 -2.06
C SER A 179 -1.80 -24.48 -1.08
N THR A 180 -2.74 -25.14 -0.40
CA THR A 180 -3.46 -24.57 0.74
C THR A 180 -3.24 -25.46 1.96
N GLY A 181 -2.68 -24.88 3.03
CA GLY A 181 -2.59 -25.48 4.35
C GLY A 181 -3.74 -25.00 5.22
N LYS A 182 -4.28 -25.88 6.08
CA LYS A 182 -5.32 -25.53 7.04
C LYS A 182 -4.91 -26.00 8.43
N TYR A 183 -4.87 -25.06 9.36
CA TYR A 183 -4.65 -25.32 10.77
C TYR A 183 -5.92 -24.99 11.55
N LYS A 184 -6.25 -25.81 12.56
CA LYS A 184 -7.40 -25.56 13.44
C LYS A 184 -7.01 -25.82 14.89
N GLU A 185 -7.47 -24.94 15.76
CA GLU A 185 -7.34 -25.06 17.20
C GLU A 185 -8.69 -24.77 17.86
N THR A 186 -9.06 -25.55 18.88
CA THR A 186 -10.34 -25.38 19.61
C THR A 186 -10.07 -25.31 21.10
N GLY A 187 -10.67 -24.35 21.78
CA GLY A 187 -10.52 -24.16 23.22
C GLY A 187 -11.47 -23.10 23.76
N GLU A 188 -11.50 -22.91 25.06
CA GLU A 188 -12.24 -21.83 25.70
C GLU A 188 -11.50 -20.49 25.51
N TYR A 189 -10.17 -20.53 25.48
CA TYR A 189 -9.27 -19.39 25.27
C TYR A 189 -8.30 -19.73 24.15
N LEU A 190 -8.26 -18.90 23.10
CA LEU A 190 -7.34 -19.11 21.99
C LEU A 190 -6.46 -17.87 21.79
N PHE A 191 -5.17 -18.14 21.59
CA PHE A 191 -4.15 -17.12 21.49
C PHE A 191 -3.70 -16.98 20.05
N LEU A 192 -3.68 -15.73 19.55
CA LEU A 192 -3.00 -15.38 18.32
C LEU A 192 -1.97 -14.30 18.63
N THR A 193 -0.73 -14.54 18.22
CA THR A 193 0.37 -13.60 18.44
C THR A 193 1.00 -13.26 17.11
N VAL A 194 1.13 -11.99 16.80
CA VAL A 194 1.93 -11.50 15.67
C VAL A 194 3.22 -10.92 16.23
N ALA A 195 4.34 -11.42 15.73
CA ALA A 195 5.68 -10.91 16.04
C ALA A 195 6.27 -10.23 14.81
N SER A 196 6.81 -9.03 14.98
CA SER A 196 7.48 -8.25 13.93
C SER A 196 8.50 -7.29 14.52
N SER A 197 9.57 -7.03 13.79
CA SER A 197 10.51 -5.94 14.09
C SER A 197 10.03 -4.56 13.65
N GLU A 198 8.97 -4.52 12.85
CA GLU A 198 8.38 -3.31 12.30
C GLU A 198 7.15 -2.91 13.14
N SER A 199 7.22 -1.80 13.87
CA SER A 199 6.12 -1.37 14.75
C SER A 199 4.81 -1.15 14.02
N TRP A 200 4.86 -0.59 12.80
CA TRP A 200 3.68 -0.36 11.97
C TRP A 200 2.94 -1.64 11.59
N VAL A 201 3.64 -2.78 11.49
CA VAL A 201 3.00 -4.09 11.26
C VAL A 201 2.18 -4.51 12.48
N LEU A 202 2.71 -4.25 13.69
CA LEU A 202 1.99 -4.54 14.92
C LEU A 202 0.74 -3.65 15.06
N ASP A 203 0.83 -2.36 14.66
CA ASP A 203 -0.32 -1.45 14.61
C ASP A 203 -1.42 -1.97 13.69
N LEU A 204 -1.05 -2.42 12.49
CA LEU A 204 -1.99 -3.01 11.54
C LEU A 204 -2.67 -4.26 12.10
N TRP A 205 -1.94 -5.14 12.76
CA TRP A 205 -2.51 -6.37 13.30
C TRP A 205 -3.35 -6.15 14.56
N GLU A 206 -3.06 -5.15 15.36
CA GLU A 206 -3.92 -4.72 16.46
C GLU A 206 -5.30 -4.31 15.91
N THR A 207 -5.34 -3.57 14.79
CA THR A 207 -6.61 -3.20 14.14
C THR A 207 -7.34 -4.41 13.55
N VAL A 208 -6.62 -5.42 12.99
CA VAL A 208 -7.23 -6.66 12.50
C VAL A 208 -7.92 -7.45 13.64
N PHE A 209 -7.27 -7.56 14.79
CA PHE A 209 -7.85 -8.25 15.93
C PHE A 209 -9.08 -7.50 16.49
N ALA A 210 -9.01 -6.16 16.54
CA ALA A 210 -10.16 -5.36 16.95
C ALA A 210 -11.34 -5.47 15.97
N GLU A 211 -11.07 -5.46 14.65
CA GLU A 211 -12.08 -5.62 13.60
C GLU A 211 -12.74 -7.00 13.65
N ALA A 212 -11.97 -8.07 13.92
CA ALA A 212 -12.51 -9.42 14.08
C ALA A 212 -13.54 -9.49 15.24
N VAL A 213 -13.29 -8.78 16.34
CA VAL A 213 -14.22 -8.67 17.48
C VAL A 213 -15.44 -7.83 17.09
N PHE A 214 -15.22 -6.69 16.45
CA PHE A 214 -16.29 -5.78 16.04
C PHE A 214 -17.27 -6.47 15.06
N SER A 215 -16.75 -7.15 14.06
CA SER A 215 -17.55 -7.86 13.05
C SER A 215 -18.32 -9.06 13.60
N ALA A 216 -17.93 -9.56 14.78
CA ALA A 216 -18.62 -10.66 15.46
C ALA A 216 -19.88 -10.22 16.25
N GLU A 217 -20.22 -8.92 16.25
CA GLU A 217 -21.44 -8.36 16.87
C GLU A 217 -21.64 -8.76 18.35
N GLY A 218 -20.55 -8.73 19.13
CA GLY A 218 -20.56 -9.05 20.56
C GLY A 218 -20.52 -10.55 20.89
N ARG A 219 -20.42 -11.45 19.91
CA ARG A 219 -20.33 -12.91 20.11
C ARG A 219 -18.89 -13.41 20.29
N LEU A 220 -17.92 -12.59 19.96
CA LEU A 220 -16.48 -12.82 20.14
C LEU A 220 -15.91 -11.68 20.98
N HIS A 221 -15.08 -12.01 21.95
CA HIS A 221 -14.34 -11.05 22.76
C HIS A 221 -12.85 -11.27 22.59
N ALA A 222 -12.05 -10.23 22.75
CA ALA A 222 -10.60 -10.36 22.80
C ALA A 222 -9.98 -9.40 23.82
N GLU A 223 -8.99 -9.91 24.55
CA GLU A 223 -8.01 -9.08 25.25
C GLU A 223 -6.81 -8.91 24.34
N ILE A 224 -6.56 -7.68 23.90
CA ILE A 224 -5.44 -7.36 23.03
C ILE A 224 -4.34 -6.71 23.88
N SER A 225 -3.15 -7.28 23.84
CA SER A 225 -1.97 -6.79 24.51
C SER A 225 -0.83 -6.59 23.52
N ARG A 226 0.00 -5.56 23.74
CA ARG A 226 1.08 -5.20 22.84
C ARG A 226 2.37 -4.88 23.60
N ASN A 227 3.51 -5.25 23.00
CA ASN A 227 4.83 -4.80 23.38
C ASN A 227 5.60 -4.29 22.13
N SER A 228 6.90 -4.01 22.25
CA SER A 228 7.71 -3.51 21.15
C SER A 228 7.94 -4.51 20.00
N GLU A 229 7.75 -5.81 20.22
CA GLU A 229 8.09 -6.88 19.28
C GLU A 229 6.89 -7.73 18.87
N SER A 230 5.76 -7.62 19.59
CA SER A 230 4.57 -8.43 19.31
C SER A 230 3.28 -7.75 19.72
N VAL A 231 2.19 -8.15 19.05
CA VAL A 231 0.80 -7.94 19.46
C VAL A 231 0.14 -9.31 19.64
N GLN A 232 -0.56 -9.50 20.74
CA GLN A 232 -1.26 -10.73 21.08
C GLN A 232 -2.73 -10.44 21.34
N ALA A 233 -3.58 -11.29 20.81
CA ALA A 233 -5.00 -11.33 21.14
C ALA A 233 -5.36 -12.66 21.80
N VAL A 234 -6.09 -12.60 22.90
CA VAL A 234 -6.68 -13.74 23.59
C VAL A 234 -8.17 -13.71 23.30
N PHE A 235 -8.64 -14.61 22.46
CA PHE A 235 -10.03 -14.68 22.02
C PHE A 235 -10.85 -15.62 22.90
N THR A 236 -12.10 -15.21 23.18
CA THR A 236 -13.14 -16.00 23.86
C THR A 236 -14.45 -15.83 23.11
N ALA A 237 -15.30 -16.85 23.10
CA ALA A 237 -16.64 -16.78 22.52
C ALA A 237 -17.73 -16.94 23.59
N ASP A 238 -18.86 -16.26 23.41
CA ASP A 238 -20.03 -16.39 24.30
C ASP A 238 -20.56 -17.82 24.37
N ALA A 239 -20.40 -18.59 23.32
CA ALA A 239 -20.78 -20.00 23.26
C ALA A 239 -19.87 -20.94 24.08
N GLY A 240 -18.84 -20.42 24.72
CA GLY A 240 -17.89 -21.13 25.57
C GLY A 240 -16.74 -21.75 24.80
N MET A 241 -16.99 -22.53 23.75
CA MET A 241 -15.92 -23.13 22.92
C MET A 241 -15.72 -22.33 21.65
N LEU A 242 -14.49 -21.90 21.40
CA LEU A 242 -14.06 -21.20 20.18
C LEU A 242 -13.18 -22.13 19.34
N THR A 243 -13.40 -22.12 18.04
CA THR A 243 -12.46 -22.71 17.07
C THR A 243 -11.80 -21.58 16.30
N VAL A 244 -10.47 -21.55 16.25
CA VAL A 244 -9.71 -20.69 15.33
C VAL A 244 -9.17 -21.56 14.21
N SER A 245 -9.38 -21.13 12.99
CA SER A 245 -8.75 -21.74 11.81
C SER A 245 -7.87 -20.72 11.10
N VAL A 246 -6.65 -21.15 10.75
CA VAL A 246 -5.73 -20.38 9.92
C VAL A 246 -5.57 -21.15 8.61
N GLU A 247 -5.92 -20.53 7.52
CA GLU A 247 -5.78 -21.07 6.17
C GLU A 247 -4.61 -20.37 5.48
N GLU A 248 -3.57 -21.15 5.18
CA GLU A 248 -2.36 -20.68 4.50
C GLU A 248 -2.49 -20.98 3.01
N LYS A 249 -2.56 -19.96 2.19
CA LYS A 249 -2.62 -20.09 0.73
C LYS A 249 -1.29 -19.71 0.13
N HIS A 250 -0.54 -20.69 -0.33
CA HIS A 250 0.81 -20.49 -0.86
C HIS A 250 0.78 -20.14 -2.35
N TYR A 251 1.45 -19.04 -2.71
CA TYR A 251 1.55 -18.54 -4.09
C TYR A 251 3.00 -18.34 -4.51
N ALA A 252 3.32 -18.78 -5.73
CA ALA A 252 4.50 -18.31 -6.42
C ALA A 252 4.17 -17.00 -7.14
N VAL A 253 5.09 -16.03 -7.06
CA VAL A 253 4.99 -14.72 -7.72
C VAL A 253 6.07 -14.63 -8.79
N PHE A 254 5.73 -14.07 -9.94
CA PHE A 254 6.63 -13.86 -11.08
C PHE A 254 6.51 -12.40 -11.53
N ALA A 255 7.62 -11.72 -11.71
CA ALA A 255 7.66 -10.36 -12.26
C ALA A 255 8.28 -10.39 -13.67
N GLY A 256 7.79 -9.49 -14.57
CA GLY A 256 8.39 -9.30 -15.89
C GLY A 256 7.91 -10.23 -17.00
N GLY A 257 6.78 -10.91 -16.86
CA GLY A 257 6.08 -11.59 -17.97
C GLY A 257 6.83 -12.76 -18.65
N LYS A 258 7.85 -13.34 -18.00
CA LYS A 258 8.50 -14.59 -18.44
C LYS A 258 8.48 -15.60 -17.32
N SER A 259 7.74 -16.66 -17.54
CA SER A 259 7.80 -17.92 -16.78
C SER A 259 9.10 -18.66 -17.08
#